data_4c2a20e75ee7b5ff638442b91cfd1999
#
_entry.id   4c2a20e75ee7b5ff638442b91cfd1999
#
_cell.length_a   1.000
_cell.length_b   1.000
_cell.length_c   1.000
_cell.angle_alpha   90.00
_cell.angle_beta   90.00
_cell.angle_gamma   90.00
#
_symmetry.space_group_name_H-M   'P 1'
#
loop_
_entity.id
_entity.type
_entity.pdbx_description
1 polymer ?
#
loop_
_entity_poly.entity_id
_entity_poly.type
_entity_poly.pdbx_seq_one_letter_code
_entity_poly.pdbx_strand_id
1 'polypeptide(L)'
;MRNVFVFIFLSLLFFNPSISAQSSDTGALSYRKENARWGWYDYGKEEKDGKYVGEIKNLKPDGSGTYTYGKGKWEGDKYEGQWKRGNFHGHGTYTRSDGHKFVGEWKNNVLNDFTEYDKYGNIVRKYVNGVKVVLRQKTP
;
A
#
# COMPACT_ATOMS: atom_id res chain seq x y z
N MET A 1 -61.01 -43.88 10.10
CA MET A 1 -59.81 -43.24 10.70
C MET A 1 -58.70 -43.26 9.64
N ARG A 2 -58.40 -42.13 9.05
CA ARG A 2 -57.42 -42.02 7.94
C ARG A 2 -56.13 -41.48 8.55
N ASN A 3 -55.11 -42.34 8.57
CA ASN A 3 -53.76 -41.90 9.01
C ASN A 3 -53.11 -41.11 7.88
N VAL A 4 -52.85 -39.82 8.10
CA VAL A 4 -52.06 -38.94 7.25
C VAL A 4 -50.61 -39.03 7.69
N PHE A 5 -49.78 -39.72 6.91
CA PHE A 5 -48.33 -39.68 7.08
C PHE A 5 -47.80 -38.36 6.50
N VAL A 6 -47.36 -37.46 7.38
CA VAL A 6 -46.62 -36.26 6.98
C VAL A 6 -45.15 -36.63 6.83
N PHE A 7 -44.67 -36.68 5.58
CA PHE A 7 -43.25 -36.79 5.27
C PHE A 7 -42.60 -35.41 5.42
N ILE A 8 -41.85 -35.26 6.49
CA ILE A 8 -40.99 -34.10 6.66
C ILE A 8 -39.75 -34.36 5.83
N PHE A 9 -39.65 -33.67 4.66
CA PHE A 9 -38.41 -33.60 3.90
C PHE A 9 -37.43 -32.65 4.63
N LEU A 10 -36.49 -33.25 5.35
CA LEU A 10 -35.38 -32.52 5.92
C LEU A 10 -34.36 -32.27 4.79
N SER A 11 -34.48 -31.11 4.11
CA SER A 11 -33.50 -30.67 3.13
C SER A 11 -32.24 -30.26 3.88
N LEU A 12 -31.25 -31.14 3.93
CA LEU A 12 -29.88 -30.81 4.30
C LEU A 12 -29.33 -29.82 3.26
N LEU A 13 -29.46 -28.53 3.53
CA LEU A 13 -28.69 -27.50 2.84
C LEU A 13 -27.24 -27.73 3.17
N PHE A 14 -26.52 -28.36 2.27
CA PHE A 14 -25.06 -28.32 2.30
C PHE A 14 -24.65 -26.86 2.10
N PHE A 15 -24.36 -26.19 3.21
CA PHE A 15 -23.71 -24.90 3.22
C PHE A 15 -22.27 -25.16 2.74
N ASN A 16 -22.04 -25.07 1.44
CA ASN A 16 -20.69 -24.91 0.92
C ASN A 16 -20.24 -23.51 1.35
N PRO A 17 -19.25 -23.37 2.25
CA PRO A 17 -18.61 -22.10 2.41
C PRO A 17 -17.81 -21.87 1.12
N SER A 18 -18.42 -21.18 0.17
CA SER A 18 -17.65 -20.56 -0.90
C SER A 18 -16.54 -19.80 -0.21
N ILE A 19 -15.31 -20.22 -0.43
CA ILE A 19 -14.13 -19.39 -0.13
C ILE A 19 -14.30 -18.17 -1.04
N SER A 20 -15.00 -17.16 -0.53
CA SER A 20 -14.98 -15.85 -1.16
C SER A 20 -13.53 -15.41 -1.08
N ALA A 21 -12.85 -15.39 -2.21
CA ALA A 21 -11.62 -14.63 -2.33
C ALA A 21 -11.96 -13.25 -1.76
N GLN A 22 -11.33 -12.91 -0.64
CA GLN A 22 -11.57 -11.67 0.05
C GLN A 22 -11.16 -10.58 -0.92
N SER A 23 -12.15 -9.93 -1.58
CA SER A 23 -11.90 -8.81 -2.47
C SER A 23 -11.15 -7.77 -1.65
N SER A 24 -10.00 -7.33 -2.14
CA SER A 24 -9.35 -6.16 -1.59
C SER A 24 -10.25 -4.97 -1.90
N ASP A 25 -10.81 -4.35 -0.86
CA ASP A 25 -11.58 -3.14 -1.03
C ASP A 25 -10.62 -2.00 -1.38
N THR A 26 -10.98 -1.19 -2.37
CA THR A 26 -10.25 0.05 -2.64
C THR A 26 -10.87 1.18 -1.83
N GLY A 27 -10.02 2.02 -1.25
CA GLY A 27 -10.50 3.10 -0.39
C GLY A 27 -9.44 4.15 -0.09
N ALA A 28 -9.77 5.06 0.81
CA ALA A 28 -8.84 6.08 1.28
C ALA A 28 -8.66 6.01 2.80
N LEU A 29 -7.41 6.05 3.24
CA LEU A 29 -7.02 6.05 4.65
C LEU A 29 -6.09 7.23 4.94
N SER A 30 -6.03 7.65 6.20
CA SER A 30 -4.99 8.56 6.69
C SER A 30 -4.16 7.91 7.78
N TYR A 31 -2.86 8.19 7.79
CA TYR A 31 -1.95 7.78 8.84
C TYR A 31 -1.78 8.92 9.82
N ARG A 32 -2.38 8.81 10.99
CA ARG A 32 -2.42 9.86 11.99
C ARG A 32 -2.34 9.34 13.43
N LYS A 33 -2.19 10.25 14.35
CA LYS A 33 -2.20 9.94 15.78
C LYS A 33 -3.59 10.22 16.37
N GLU A 34 -4.26 9.17 16.81
CA GLU A 34 -5.49 9.26 17.61
C GLU A 34 -5.31 8.60 18.98
N ASN A 35 -5.85 9.22 20.04
CA ASN A 35 -5.74 8.69 21.40
C ASN A 35 -4.31 8.25 21.79
N ALA A 36 -3.32 9.08 21.46
CA ALA A 36 -1.90 8.86 21.69
C ALA A 36 -1.27 7.69 20.87
N ARG A 37 -1.99 7.08 19.93
CA ARG A 37 -1.50 5.97 19.09
C ARG A 37 -1.42 6.39 17.63
N TRP A 38 -0.31 6.04 16.95
CA TRP A 38 -0.20 6.14 15.50
C TRP A 38 -0.87 4.95 14.83
N GLY A 39 -1.63 5.21 13.76
CA GLY A 39 -2.33 4.17 13.02
C GLY A 39 -2.93 4.64 11.71
N TRP A 40 -3.47 3.68 10.98
CA TRP A 40 -4.29 3.91 9.80
C TRP A 40 -5.75 4.06 10.23
N TYR A 41 -6.40 5.11 9.75
CA TYR A 41 -7.80 5.42 10.03
C TYR A 41 -8.49 5.81 8.73
N ASP A 42 -9.81 5.73 8.68
CA ASP A 42 -10.58 6.24 7.56
C ASP A 42 -10.15 7.67 7.26
N TYR A 43 -10.08 8.03 5.94
CA TYR A 43 -9.60 9.33 5.54
C TYR A 43 -10.43 10.44 6.21
N GLY A 44 -9.79 11.14 7.11
CA GLY A 44 -10.40 12.19 7.92
C GLY A 44 -10.53 13.50 7.15
N LYS A 45 -11.15 14.47 7.82
CA LYS A 45 -11.44 15.80 7.27
C LYS A 45 -10.24 16.76 7.30
N GLU A 46 -9.10 16.33 7.80
CA GLU A 46 -7.99 17.24 8.04
C GLU A 46 -6.94 17.13 6.93
N GLU A 47 -6.79 18.21 6.15
CA GLU A 47 -5.78 18.35 5.09
C GLU A 47 -4.33 18.17 5.57
N LYS A 48 -4.12 18.29 6.88
CA LYS A 48 -2.79 18.10 7.50
C LYS A 48 -2.35 16.65 7.56
N ASP A 49 -3.29 15.71 7.48
CA ASP A 49 -2.97 14.29 7.54
C ASP A 49 -2.54 13.77 6.17
N GLY A 50 -1.59 12.83 6.15
CA GLY A 50 -1.25 12.15 4.91
C GLY A 50 -2.42 11.30 4.41
N LYS A 51 -2.54 11.19 3.08
CA LYS A 51 -3.63 10.46 2.41
C LYS A 51 -3.12 9.25 1.65
N TYR A 52 -3.67 8.08 1.99
CA TYR A 52 -3.55 6.87 1.18
C TYR A 52 -4.79 6.69 0.30
N VAL A 53 -4.57 6.23 -0.93
CA VAL A 53 -5.62 5.76 -1.83
C VAL A 53 -5.14 4.48 -2.50
N GLY A 54 -5.90 3.39 -2.38
CA GLY A 54 -5.53 2.11 -2.96
C GLY A 54 -6.24 0.93 -2.31
N GLU A 55 -5.64 -0.25 -2.45
CA GLU A 55 -6.17 -1.50 -1.92
C GLU A 55 -6.00 -1.56 -0.39
N ILE A 56 -7.06 -1.97 0.30
CA ILE A 56 -7.14 -1.99 1.76
C ILE A 56 -7.52 -3.39 2.22
N LYS A 57 -6.84 -3.87 3.25
CA LYS A 57 -7.18 -5.10 3.96
C LYS A 57 -7.04 -4.89 5.46
N ASN A 58 -8.07 -5.23 6.23
CA ASN A 58 -8.09 -5.06 7.68
C ASN A 58 -7.72 -3.62 8.10
N LEU A 59 -8.33 -2.61 7.47
CA LEU A 59 -8.10 -1.17 7.70
C LEU A 59 -6.63 -0.75 7.58
N LYS A 60 -5.89 -1.39 6.67
CA LYS A 60 -4.49 -1.06 6.37
C LYS A 60 -4.24 -1.14 4.87
N PRO A 61 -3.36 -0.30 4.33
CA PRO A 61 -2.83 -0.49 2.99
C PRO A 61 -2.28 -1.90 2.78
N ASP A 62 -2.80 -2.61 1.77
CA ASP A 62 -2.36 -3.98 1.42
C ASP A 62 -2.71 -4.24 -0.04
N GLY A 63 -1.72 -4.38 -0.91
CA GLY A 63 -1.85 -4.40 -2.36
C GLY A 63 -1.26 -3.15 -3.00
N SER A 64 -1.85 -2.64 -4.06
CA SER A 64 -1.35 -1.45 -4.79
C SER A 64 -2.00 -0.17 -4.26
N GLY A 65 -1.21 0.90 -4.13
CA GLY A 65 -1.74 2.18 -3.68
C GLY A 65 -0.73 3.33 -3.65
N THR A 66 -1.26 4.51 -3.40
CA THR A 66 -0.53 5.77 -3.35
C THR A 66 -0.72 6.42 -1.99
N TYR A 67 0.36 6.85 -1.38
CA TYR A 67 0.35 7.66 -0.17
C TYR A 67 1.00 9.02 -0.42
N THR A 68 0.31 10.09 -0.10
CA THR A 68 0.83 11.46 -0.14
C THR A 68 0.96 11.96 1.30
N TYR A 69 2.14 12.46 1.65
CA TYR A 69 2.39 12.98 2.99
C TYR A 69 1.70 14.34 3.18
N GLY A 70 1.01 14.47 4.30
CA GLY A 70 0.42 15.72 4.76
C GLY A 70 1.44 16.68 5.37
N LYS A 71 0.95 17.74 6.05
CA LYS A 71 1.78 18.78 6.65
C LYS A 71 2.85 18.22 7.59
N GLY A 72 4.07 18.72 7.44
CA GLY A 72 5.20 18.34 8.26
C GLY A 72 6.51 18.21 7.48
N LYS A 73 7.46 17.46 8.04
CA LYS A 73 8.81 17.29 7.48
C LYS A 73 8.81 16.71 6.05
N TRP A 74 7.81 15.91 5.69
CA TRP A 74 7.71 15.17 4.44
C TRP A 74 6.55 15.67 3.56
N GLU A 75 6.05 16.89 3.85
CA GLU A 75 4.91 17.46 3.14
C GLU A 75 5.11 17.45 1.64
N GLY A 76 4.12 16.89 0.93
CA GLY A 76 4.13 16.78 -0.53
C GLY A 76 4.94 15.61 -1.09
N ASP A 77 5.69 14.87 -0.25
CA ASP A 77 6.31 13.63 -0.68
C ASP A 77 5.23 12.59 -1.00
N LYS A 78 5.52 11.67 -1.92
CA LYS A 78 4.57 10.67 -2.38
C LYS A 78 5.23 9.29 -2.54
N TYR A 79 4.52 8.25 -2.11
CA TYR A 79 4.86 6.87 -2.45
C TYR A 79 3.78 6.25 -3.33
N GLU A 80 4.17 5.62 -4.42
CA GLU A 80 3.32 4.85 -5.32
C GLU A 80 3.91 3.45 -5.48
N GLY A 81 3.16 2.42 -5.14
CA GLY A 81 3.69 1.07 -5.24
C GLY A 81 2.89 0.05 -4.46
N GLN A 82 3.57 -1.05 -4.14
CA GLN A 82 3.00 -2.16 -3.41
C GLN A 82 3.08 -1.91 -1.90
N TRP A 83 2.08 -2.41 -1.21
CA TRP A 83 1.90 -2.28 0.23
C TRP A 83 1.66 -3.64 0.86
N LYS A 84 2.10 -3.79 2.08
CA LYS A 84 1.83 -4.97 2.90
C LYS A 84 1.64 -4.59 4.35
N ARG A 85 0.42 -4.83 4.85
CA ARG A 85 0.05 -4.55 6.25
C ARG A 85 0.38 -3.12 6.70
N GLY A 86 0.16 -2.13 5.83
CA GLY A 86 0.41 -0.72 6.10
C GLY A 86 1.85 -0.24 5.88
N ASN A 87 2.73 -1.07 5.32
CA ASN A 87 4.11 -0.72 5.03
C ASN A 87 4.39 -0.72 3.53
N PHE A 88 5.31 0.11 3.06
CA PHE A 88 5.88 0.03 1.72
C PHE A 88 6.54 -1.34 1.53
N HIS A 89 6.20 -1.99 0.43
CA HIS A 89 6.68 -3.36 0.15
C HIS A 89 6.77 -3.57 -1.36
N GLY A 90 7.58 -4.58 -1.81
CA GLY A 90 7.72 -4.88 -3.23
C GLY A 90 8.18 -3.67 -4.06
N HIS A 91 7.79 -3.62 -5.32
CA HIS A 91 8.17 -2.53 -6.21
C HIS A 91 7.41 -1.24 -5.88
N GLY A 92 8.13 -0.12 -5.83
CA GLY A 92 7.53 1.17 -5.61
C GLY A 92 8.43 2.35 -5.95
N THR A 93 7.80 3.49 -6.08
CA THR A 93 8.44 4.80 -6.33
C THR A 93 8.13 5.76 -5.20
N TYR A 94 9.16 6.24 -4.54
CA TYR A 94 9.07 7.36 -3.62
C TYR A 94 9.49 8.63 -4.35
N THR A 95 8.61 9.60 -4.41
CA THR A 95 8.86 10.92 -5.01
C THR A 95 8.89 11.96 -3.90
N ARG A 96 9.99 12.67 -3.78
CA ARG A 96 10.11 13.82 -2.87
C ARG A 96 9.40 15.04 -3.46
N SER A 97 8.98 15.94 -2.60
CA SER A 97 8.35 17.21 -2.97
C SER A 97 9.24 18.10 -3.87
N ASP A 98 10.57 17.92 -3.81
CA ASP A 98 11.54 18.59 -4.70
C ASP A 98 11.70 17.92 -6.09
N GLY A 99 10.96 16.81 -6.34
CA GLY A 99 10.95 16.10 -7.62
C GLY A 99 11.95 14.96 -7.74
N HIS A 100 12.84 14.75 -6.76
CA HIS A 100 13.70 13.57 -6.75
C HIS A 100 12.88 12.29 -6.59
N LYS A 101 13.28 11.19 -7.26
CA LYS A 101 12.58 9.91 -7.23
C LYS A 101 13.50 8.78 -6.83
N PHE A 102 12.99 7.85 -6.05
CA PHE A 102 13.63 6.60 -5.66
C PHE A 102 12.76 5.46 -6.15
N VAL A 103 13.22 4.75 -7.16
CA VAL A 103 12.50 3.63 -7.80
C VAL A 103 13.20 2.33 -7.44
N GLY A 104 12.50 1.41 -6.80
CA GLY A 104 13.16 0.18 -6.38
C GLY A 104 12.30 -0.77 -5.55
N GLU A 105 13.01 -1.68 -4.88
CA GLU A 105 12.43 -2.72 -4.02
C GLU A 105 12.37 -2.26 -2.57
N TRP A 106 11.19 -2.33 -2.00
CA TRP A 106 10.87 -1.96 -0.63
C TRP A 106 10.55 -3.20 0.21
N LYS A 107 11.02 -3.20 1.43
CA LYS A 107 10.68 -4.24 2.42
C LYS A 107 10.45 -3.58 3.78
N ASN A 108 9.20 -3.60 4.24
CA ASN A 108 8.80 -3.02 5.53
C ASN A 108 9.30 -1.58 5.70
N ASN A 109 9.00 -0.69 4.74
CA ASN A 109 9.42 0.70 4.66
C ASN A 109 10.93 0.93 4.44
N VAL A 110 11.71 -0.12 4.23
CA VAL A 110 13.15 -0.01 3.94
C VAL A 110 13.37 -0.18 2.45
N LEU A 111 14.07 0.76 1.84
CA LEU A 111 14.48 0.73 0.44
C LEU A 111 15.82 -0.01 0.34
N ASN A 112 15.85 -1.13 -0.38
CA ASN A 112 17.04 -1.96 -0.53
C ASN A 112 17.75 -1.70 -1.85
N ASP A 113 17.17 -2.17 -2.94
CA ASP A 113 17.70 -2.01 -4.30
C ASP A 113 16.94 -0.89 -4.99
N PHE A 114 17.64 0.14 -5.45
CA PHE A 114 16.98 1.29 -6.02
C PHE A 114 17.84 2.06 -7.03
N THR A 115 17.15 2.83 -7.87
CA THR A 115 17.74 3.90 -8.67
C THR A 115 17.16 5.22 -8.22
N GLU A 116 18.03 6.19 -7.92
CA GLU A 116 17.64 7.55 -7.63
C GLU A 116 17.76 8.41 -8.89
N TYR A 117 16.73 9.19 -9.13
CA TYR A 117 16.65 10.15 -10.22
C TYR A 117 16.54 11.57 -9.65
N ASP A 118 17.15 12.54 -10.32
CA ASP A 118 16.90 13.96 -10.05
C ASP A 118 15.53 14.39 -10.63
N LYS A 119 15.16 15.63 -10.37
CA LYS A 119 13.90 16.21 -10.86
C LYS A 119 13.80 16.30 -12.39
N TYR A 120 14.93 16.16 -13.11
CA TYR A 120 14.98 16.16 -14.58
C TYR A 120 14.96 14.75 -15.16
N GLY A 121 14.97 13.71 -14.31
CA GLY A 121 14.99 12.31 -14.73
C GLY A 121 16.39 11.72 -14.96
N ASN A 122 17.45 12.44 -14.63
CA ASN A 122 18.80 11.89 -14.70
C ASN A 122 19.07 10.95 -13.54
N ILE A 123 19.81 9.85 -13.80
CA ILE A 123 20.21 8.93 -12.73
C ILE A 123 21.31 9.57 -11.89
N VAL A 124 21.04 9.74 -10.59
CA VAL A 124 21.98 10.26 -9.60
C VAL A 124 22.77 9.12 -8.95
N ARG A 125 22.08 8.05 -8.55
CA ARG A 125 22.66 6.88 -7.88
C ARG A 125 21.89 5.61 -8.20
N LYS A 126 22.61 4.48 -8.12
CA LYS A 126 21.99 3.15 -8.17
C LYS A 126 22.62 2.25 -7.12
N TYR A 127 21.78 1.49 -6.42
CA TYR A 127 22.19 0.48 -5.46
C TYR A 127 21.61 -0.86 -5.87
N VAL A 128 22.42 -1.92 -5.81
CA VAL A 128 22.03 -3.31 -6.06
C VAL A 128 22.66 -4.17 -4.97
N ASN A 129 21.84 -4.93 -4.27
CA ASN A 129 22.26 -5.74 -3.09
C ASN A 129 22.99 -4.88 -2.04
N GLY A 130 22.50 -3.64 -1.82
CA GLY A 130 23.11 -2.69 -0.89
C GLY A 130 24.45 -2.08 -1.34
N VAL A 131 24.93 -2.42 -2.55
CA VAL A 131 26.19 -1.91 -3.10
C VAL A 131 25.91 -0.80 -4.10
N LYS A 132 26.61 0.33 -3.94
CA LYS A 132 26.54 1.46 -4.88
C LYS A 132 27.14 1.05 -6.23
N VAL A 133 26.35 1.12 -7.28
CA VAL A 133 26.82 0.89 -8.67
C VAL A 133 27.44 2.18 -9.20
N VAL A 134 28.71 2.09 -9.65
CA VAL A 134 29.36 3.21 -10.32
C VAL A 134 28.86 3.29 -11.76
N LEU A 135 28.12 4.35 -12.06
CA LEU A 135 27.65 4.63 -13.41
C LEU A 135 28.82 5.23 -14.19
N ARG A 136 29.38 4.48 -15.13
CA ARG A 136 30.36 5.03 -16.06
C ARG A 136 29.62 5.99 -17.00
N GLN A 137 29.94 7.28 -16.91
CA GLN A 137 29.56 8.25 -17.92
C GLN A 137 30.18 7.78 -19.24
N LYS A 138 29.38 7.57 -20.29
CA LYS A 138 29.95 7.48 -21.65
C LYS A 138 30.50 8.89 -21.92
N THR A 139 31.81 9.03 -21.89
CA THR A 139 32.48 10.17 -22.54
C THR A 139 32.11 10.16 -24.01
N PRO A 140 31.72 11.29 -24.58
CA PRO A 140 31.39 11.41 -26.01
C PRO A 140 32.56 11.03 -26.91
#